data_87e03ad2bde1947a23c0085a898cb640
#
_entry.id   87e03ad2bde1947a23c0085a898cb640
#
_cell.length_a   1.000
_cell.length_b   1.000
_cell.length_c   1.000
_cell.angle_alpha   90.00
_cell.angle_beta   90.00
_cell.angle_gamma   90.00
#
_symmetry.space_group_name_H-M   'P 1'
#
loop_
_entity.id
_entity.type
_entity.pdbx_description
1 polymer ?
#
loop_
_entity_poly.entity_id
_entity_poly.type
_entity_poly.pdbx_seq_one_letter_code
_entity_poly.pdbx_strand_id
1 'polypeptide(L)'
;VRVLENPTNAAITQFGVSINPHSILVAIVGGEDEQIAQTIYQRKDAGCGTTGTYQVSYTDSRFYNATYVYNIVRPQNQALKVKIEFFATSMNPTEKNNVIQTVINDVLGQGANDRVSLASTVYASRFYAAMQSATAVPVASIQVALGSGAFGSSVQIPANVEPTIQESDVSLVFQTGG
;
A
#
# COMPACT_ATOMS: atom_id res chain seq x y z
N VAL A 1 1.07 7.17 -6.49
CA VAL A 1 2.51 7.55 -6.52
C VAL A 1 2.99 7.80 -5.10
N ARG A 2 4.21 7.35 -4.80
CA ARG A 2 4.93 7.68 -3.56
C ARG A 2 6.36 8.10 -3.90
N VAL A 3 6.82 9.18 -3.30
CA VAL A 3 8.20 9.63 -3.42
C VAL A 3 8.83 9.58 -2.02
N LEU A 4 10.00 8.96 -1.92
CA LEU A 4 10.83 8.92 -0.72
C LEU A 4 12.18 9.52 -1.06
N GLU A 5 12.83 10.15 -0.09
CA GLU A 5 14.07 10.88 -0.29
C GLU A 5 15.16 10.40 0.67
N ASN A 6 16.38 10.34 0.16
CA ASN A 6 17.59 10.14 0.97
C ASN A 6 18.56 11.29 0.74
N PRO A 7 18.61 12.32 1.59
CA PRO A 7 19.56 13.42 1.49
C PRO A 7 20.93 13.10 2.10
N THR A 8 21.14 11.90 2.63
CA THR A 8 22.36 11.53 3.36
C THR A 8 23.45 10.98 2.46
N ASN A 9 24.68 10.88 2.99
CA ASN A 9 25.84 10.29 2.31
C ASN A 9 25.88 8.76 2.34
N ALA A 10 24.92 8.10 2.98
CA ALA A 10 24.84 6.64 3.10
C ALA A 10 23.49 6.15 2.57
N ALA A 11 23.42 4.90 2.10
CA ALA A 11 22.15 4.28 1.76
C ALA A 11 21.28 4.13 3.02
N ILE A 12 19.98 4.43 2.91
CA ILE A 12 19.01 4.25 3.98
C ILE A 12 17.91 3.29 3.55
N THR A 13 17.29 2.62 4.52
CA THR A 13 16.12 1.78 4.26
C THR A 13 14.87 2.48 4.80
N GLN A 14 13.91 2.74 3.93
CA GLN A 14 12.59 3.27 4.28
C GLN A 14 11.50 2.40 3.68
N PHE A 15 10.47 2.08 4.45
CA PHE A 15 9.36 1.23 4.01
C PHE A 15 9.82 -0.01 3.21
N GLY A 16 10.80 -0.74 3.76
CA GLY A 16 11.29 -2.00 3.19
C GLY A 16 12.11 -1.88 1.90
N VAL A 17 12.43 -0.67 1.43
CA VAL A 17 13.26 -0.43 0.24
C VAL A 17 14.51 0.36 0.59
N SER A 18 15.63 0.00 -0.05
CA SER A 18 16.89 0.74 0.09
C SER A 18 16.92 1.91 -0.89
N ILE A 19 17.33 3.09 -0.41
CA ILE A 19 17.45 4.31 -1.22
C ILE A 19 18.92 4.73 -1.19
N ASN A 20 19.50 4.87 -2.37
CA ASN A 20 20.90 5.29 -2.53
C ASN A 20 21.15 6.68 -1.93
N PRO A 21 22.41 7.01 -1.58
CA PRO A 21 22.77 8.37 -1.14
C PRO A 21 22.33 9.43 -2.17
N HIS A 22 21.91 10.60 -1.69
CA HIS A 22 21.52 11.76 -2.51
C HIS A 22 20.54 11.41 -3.64
N SER A 23 19.56 10.54 -3.34
CA SER A 23 18.61 10.04 -4.34
C SER A 23 17.17 10.12 -3.86
N ILE A 24 16.26 10.20 -4.83
CA ILE A 24 14.85 9.94 -4.61
C ILE A 24 14.48 8.54 -5.11
N LEU A 25 13.50 7.93 -4.46
CA LEU A 25 12.83 6.72 -4.91
C LEU A 25 11.40 7.11 -5.29
N VAL A 26 11.03 6.87 -6.54
CA VAL A 26 9.67 7.10 -7.05
C VAL A 26 9.01 5.74 -7.23
N ALA A 27 8.03 5.44 -6.37
CA ALA A 27 7.18 4.25 -6.50
C ALA A 27 5.86 4.66 -7.16
N ILE A 28 5.54 4.06 -8.30
CA ILE A 28 4.38 4.44 -9.10
C ILE A 28 3.68 3.23 -9.71
N VAL A 29 2.37 3.19 -9.55
CA VAL A 29 1.45 2.22 -10.15
C VAL A 29 0.83 2.85 -11.39
N GLY A 30 0.89 2.15 -12.52
CA GLY A 30 0.35 2.63 -13.81
C GLY A 30 1.12 3.83 -14.39
N GLY A 31 0.52 4.47 -15.39
CA GLY A 31 1.10 5.59 -16.12
C GLY A 31 2.11 5.17 -17.20
N GLU A 32 2.24 6.01 -18.24
CA GLU A 32 3.14 5.81 -19.37
C GLU A 32 4.58 6.18 -18.99
N ASP A 33 5.54 5.33 -19.35
CA ASP A 33 6.95 5.45 -18.96
C ASP A 33 7.59 6.78 -19.39
N GLU A 34 7.29 7.24 -20.61
CA GLU A 34 7.81 8.51 -21.11
C GLU A 34 7.26 9.72 -20.33
N GLN A 35 5.97 9.71 -20.00
CA GLN A 35 5.33 10.77 -19.20
C GLN A 35 5.87 10.81 -17.77
N ILE A 36 6.13 9.65 -17.18
CA ILE A 36 6.75 9.53 -15.87
C ILE A 36 8.17 10.11 -15.91
N ALA A 37 8.97 9.69 -16.89
CA ALA A 37 10.34 10.18 -17.07
C ALA A 37 10.39 11.69 -17.31
N GLN A 38 9.49 12.22 -18.15
CA GLN A 38 9.34 13.65 -18.39
C GLN A 38 8.98 14.41 -17.12
N THR A 39 8.06 13.87 -16.30
CA THR A 39 7.67 14.48 -15.04
C THR A 39 8.84 14.52 -14.05
N ILE A 40 9.63 13.43 -13.97
CA ILE A 40 10.83 13.38 -13.14
C ILE A 40 11.85 14.41 -13.63
N TYR A 41 12.08 14.49 -14.94
CA TYR A 41 12.99 15.47 -15.55
C TYR A 41 12.63 16.90 -15.15
N GLN A 42 11.34 17.24 -15.19
CA GLN A 42 10.83 18.59 -14.88
C GLN A 42 10.82 18.94 -13.38
N ARG A 43 10.75 17.95 -12.50
CA ARG A 43 10.50 18.15 -11.07
C ARG A 43 11.69 17.80 -10.18
N LYS A 44 12.60 16.96 -10.66
CA LYS A 44 13.76 16.51 -9.89
C LYS A 44 14.82 17.61 -9.83
N ASP A 45 15.38 17.83 -8.64
CA ASP A 45 16.48 18.76 -8.45
C ASP A 45 17.76 18.29 -9.18
N ALA A 46 18.53 19.27 -9.65
CA ALA A 46 19.83 19.01 -10.27
C ALA A 46 20.78 18.34 -9.26
N GLY A 47 21.50 17.31 -9.71
CA GLY A 47 22.44 16.57 -8.87
C GLY A 47 21.80 15.46 -8.01
N CYS A 48 20.48 15.43 -7.86
CA CYS A 48 19.81 14.33 -7.17
C CYS A 48 19.76 13.08 -8.06
N GLY A 49 20.12 11.90 -7.52
CA GLY A 49 19.97 10.61 -8.19
C GLY A 49 18.54 10.07 -8.15
N THR A 50 18.31 8.95 -8.84
CA THR A 50 17.07 8.17 -8.71
C THR A 50 17.39 6.72 -8.34
N THR A 51 16.58 6.12 -7.46
CA THR A 51 16.73 4.74 -7.02
C THR A 51 15.52 3.91 -7.44
N GLY A 52 15.78 2.72 -7.98
CA GLY A 52 14.75 1.79 -8.39
C GLY A 52 15.31 0.68 -9.26
N THR A 53 14.46 -0.30 -9.60
CA THR A 53 14.83 -1.48 -10.42
C THR A 53 14.23 -1.43 -11.82
N TYR A 54 13.38 -0.45 -12.10
CA TYR A 54 12.73 -0.27 -13.41
C TYR A 54 13.20 1.04 -14.04
N GLN A 55 13.61 1.00 -15.30
CA GLN A 55 14.12 2.18 -16.01
C GLN A 55 13.04 2.80 -16.88
N VAL A 56 12.95 4.13 -16.80
CA VAL A 56 12.13 4.97 -17.69
C VAL A 56 13.01 6.04 -18.31
N SER A 57 12.71 6.45 -19.54
CA SER A 57 13.52 7.43 -20.26
C SER A 57 12.68 8.51 -20.91
N TYR A 58 13.25 9.70 -20.98
CA TYR A 58 12.69 10.86 -21.66
C TYR A 58 13.75 11.47 -22.59
N THR A 59 13.38 11.76 -23.86
CA THR A 59 14.24 12.41 -24.82
C THR A 59 13.81 13.86 -25.03
N ASP A 60 14.66 14.81 -24.69
CA ASP A 60 14.37 16.25 -24.88
C ASP A 60 14.82 16.68 -26.27
N SER A 61 13.88 16.88 -27.18
CA SER A 61 14.14 17.34 -28.54
C SER A 61 14.71 18.78 -28.64
N ARG A 62 14.56 19.57 -27.57
CA ARG A 62 15.07 20.93 -27.47
C ARG A 62 16.60 20.98 -27.20
N PHE A 63 17.14 19.87 -26.66
CA PHE A 63 18.57 19.76 -26.33
C PHE A 63 19.22 18.61 -27.11
N TYR A 64 19.31 18.76 -28.42
CA TYR A 64 20.02 17.84 -29.31
C TYR A 64 19.54 16.37 -29.17
N ASN A 65 18.26 16.15 -28.84
CA ASN A 65 17.71 14.82 -28.55
C ASN A 65 18.46 14.10 -27.41
N ALA A 66 18.88 14.84 -26.39
CA ALA A 66 19.48 14.24 -25.20
C ALA A 66 18.45 13.32 -24.48
N THR A 67 18.89 12.10 -24.20
CA THR A 67 18.06 11.12 -23.51
C THR A 67 18.47 11.04 -22.04
N TYR A 68 17.48 11.21 -21.16
CA TYR A 68 17.60 11.12 -19.71
C TYR A 68 16.95 9.82 -19.21
N VAL A 69 17.67 9.05 -18.41
CA VAL A 69 17.22 7.77 -17.88
C VAL A 69 17.07 7.89 -16.37
N TYR A 70 15.94 7.39 -15.85
CA TYR A 70 15.62 7.40 -14.42
C TYR A 70 15.27 5.99 -13.94
N ASN A 71 15.73 5.66 -12.75
CA ASN A 71 15.35 4.41 -12.07
C ASN A 71 14.16 4.68 -11.16
N ILE A 72 13.11 3.88 -11.31
CA ILE A 72 11.88 3.95 -10.50
C ILE A 72 11.55 2.58 -9.92
N VAL A 73 10.56 2.53 -9.05
CA VAL A 73 9.95 1.30 -8.55
C VAL A 73 8.57 1.14 -9.15
N ARG A 74 8.34 -0.02 -9.80
CA ARG A 74 7.01 -0.50 -10.19
C ARG A 74 6.54 -1.48 -9.11
N PRO A 75 5.62 -1.07 -8.20
CA PRO A 75 5.15 -1.93 -7.12
C PRO A 75 4.48 -3.20 -7.64
N GLN A 76 4.68 -4.30 -6.92
CA GLN A 76 4.02 -5.57 -7.18
C GLN A 76 2.79 -5.71 -6.27
N ASN A 77 1.71 -6.30 -6.81
CA ASN A 77 0.50 -6.55 -6.05
C ASN A 77 0.75 -7.56 -4.93
N GLN A 78 0.28 -7.25 -3.73
CA GLN A 78 0.30 -8.17 -2.60
C GLN A 78 -0.97 -8.02 -1.76
N ALA A 79 -1.58 -9.15 -1.40
CA ALA A 79 -2.83 -9.16 -0.65
C ALA A 79 -2.65 -8.59 0.76
N LEU A 80 -3.44 -7.60 1.11
CA LEU A 80 -3.65 -7.16 2.48
C LEU A 80 -4.74 -8.04 3.09
N LYS A 81 -4.39 -8.80 4.11
CA LYS A 81 -5.32 -9.71 4.79
C LYS A 81 -5.83 -9.09 6.08
N VAL A 82 -7.11 -9.27 6.34
CA VAL A 82 -7.76 -8.80 7.56
C VAL A 82 -8.46 -9.99 8.24
N LYS A 83 -8.12 -10.24 9.50
CA LYS A 83 -8.78 -11.25 10.33
C LYS A 83 -9.58 -10.55 11.40
N ILE A 84 -10.87 -10.87 11.51
CA ILE A 84 -11.79 -10.31 12.49
C ILE A 84 -12.35 -11.45 13.34
N GLU A 85 -12.17 -11.35 14.64
CA GLU A 85 -12.73 -12.27 15.63
C GLU A 85 -13.95 -11.65 16.29
N PHE A 86 -15.02 -12.43 16.44
CA PHE A 86 -16.27 -12.00 17.00
C PHE A 86 -16.61 -12.76 18.29
N PHE A 87 -17.23 -12.06 19.25
CA PHE A 87 -17.86 -12.66 20.42
C PHE A 87 -19.23 -13.25 20.06
N ALA A 88 -19.23 -14.24 19.18
CA ALA A 88 -20.43 -14.95 18.76
C ALA A 88 -20.03 -16.31 18.19
N THR A 89 -20.97 -17.27 18.20
CA THR A 89 -20.74 -18.59 17.60
C THR A 89 -21.02 -18.64 16.11
N SER A 90 -21.81 -17.69 15.60
CA SER A 90 -22.16 -17.59 14.17
C SER A 90 -22.67 -16.20 13.82
N MET A 91 -22.77 -15.92 12.53
CA MET A 91 -23.36 -14.72 11.95
C MET A 91 -24.14 -15.14 10.69
N ASN A 92 -25.23 -14.46 10.38
CA ASN A 92 -26.00 -14.78 9.17
C ASN A 92 -25.20 -14.41 7.89
N PRO A 93 -25.49 -15.06 6.74
CA PRO A 93 -24.74 -14.85 5.51
C PRO A 93 -24.74 -13.40 4.99
N THR A 94 -25.87 -12.70 5.10
CA THR A 94 -25.98 -11.31 4.67
C THR A 94 -25.08 -10.40 5.49
N GLU A 95 -25.08 -10.57 6.80
CA GLU A 95 -24.25 -9.79 7.71
C GLU A 95 -22.76 -10.07 7.52
N LYS A 96 -22.37 -11.36 7.28
CA LYS A 96 -20.99 -11.71 6.91
C LYS A 96 -20.55 -10.97 5.66
N ASN A 97 -21.40 -10.96 4.63
CA ASN A 97 -21.09 -10.26 3.40
C ASN A 97 -20.95 -8.75 3.61
N ASN A 98 -21.82 -8.14 4.40
CA ASN A 98 -21.73 -6.72 4.74
C ASN A 98 -20.40 -6.38 5.44
N VAL A 99 -19.98 -7.20 6.39
CA VAL A 99 -18.69 -7.04 7.08
C VAL A 99 -17.53 -7.12 6.08
N ILE A 100 -17.51 -8.14 5.22
CA ILE A 100 -16.45 -8.34 4.22
C ILE A 100 -16.38 -7.14 3.25
N GLN A 101 -17.52 -6.72 2.69
CA GLN A 101 -17.58 -5.60 1.76
C GLN A 101 -17.18 -4.27 2.42
N THR A 102 -17.54 -4.09 3.70
CA THR A 102 -17.13 -2.89 4.46
C THR A 102 -15.60 -2.81 4.60
N VAL A 103 -14.93 -3.94 4.90
CA VAL A 103 -13.46 -3.99 4.96
C VAL A 103 -12.83 -3.69 3.60
N ILE A 104 -13.34 -4.32 2.54
CA ILE A 104 -12.84 -4.10 1.17
C ILE A 104 -12.99 -2.64 0.77
N ASN A 105 -14.17 -2.05 0.98
CA ASN A 105 -14.45 -0.66 0.65
C ASN A 105 -13.54 0.30 1.43
N ASP A 106 -13.26 0.01 2.70
CA ASP A 106 -12.36 0.82 3.50
C ASP A 106 -10.93 0.78 2.96
N VAL A 107 -10.40 -0.41 2.63
CA VAL A 107 -9.05 -0.56 2.05
C VAL A 107 -8.92 0.13 0.70
N LEU A 108 -9.97 0.09 -0.13
CA LEU A 108 -10.00 0.70 -1.45
C LEU A 108 -10.28 2.23 -1.43
N GLY A 109 -10.55 2.80 -0.24
CA GLY A 109 -10.88 4.21 -0.10
C GLY A 109 -12.28 4.57 -0.60
N GLN A 110 -13.19 3.60 -0.60
CA GLN A 110 -14.62 3.79 -0.94
C GLN A 110 -15.49 3.98 0.32
N GLY A 111 -14.86 3.93 1.50
CA GLY A 111 -15.47 4.16 2.81
C GLY A 111 -15.14 5.53 3.38
N ALA A 112 -15.09 5.62 4.72
CA ALA A 112 -14.79 6.86 5.44
C ALA A 112 -13.28 7.22 5.44
N ASN A 113 -12.41 6.26 5.14
CA ASN A 113 -10.97 6.42 5.14
C ASN A 113 -10.40 6.50 3.72
N ASP A 114 -9.24 7.14 3.57
CA ASP A 114 -8.51 7.13 2.31
C ASP A 114 -8.04 5.71 1.95
N ARG A 115 -7.88 5.44 0.65
CA ARG A 115 -7.29 4.20 0.16
C ARG A 115 -5.96 3.90 0.83
N VAL A 116 -5.74 2.63 1.19
CA VAL A 116 -4.43 2.18 1.67
C VAL A 116 -3.39 2.39 0.59
N SER A 117 -2.33 3.12 0.93
CA SER A 117 -1.33 3.58 -0.03
C SER A 117 0.01 2.84 0.10
N LEU A 118 0.85 2.99 -0.92
CA LEU A 118 2.26 2.57 -0.89
C LEU A 118 3.01 3.27 0.25
N ALA A 119 4.03 2.64 0.79
CA ALA A 119 4.87 3.18 1.85
C ALA A 119 4.04 3.78 3.00
N SER A 120 3.16 2.98 3.57
CA SER A 120 2.29 3.34 4.69
C SER A 120 2.27 2.25 5.76
N THR A 121 1.67 2.55 6.90
CA THR A 121 1.38 1.55 7.93
C THR A 121 -0.13 1.43 8.08
N VAL A 122 -0.64 0.21 7.98
CA VAL A 122 -2.05 -0.10 8.22
C VAL A 122 -2.18 -0.60 9.65
N TYR A 123 -3.01 0.07 10.44
CA TYR A 123 -3.35 -0.34 11.79
C TYR A 123 -4.70 -1.05 11.80
N ALA A 124 -4.82 -2.13 12.56
CA ALA A 124 -6.08 -2.85 12.73
C ALA A 124 -7.19 -1.97 13.31
N SER A 125 -6.82 -0.96 14.12
CA SER A 125 -7.76 0.02 14.69
C SER A 125 -8.55 0.80 13.64
N ARG A 126 -8.04 0.92 12.42
CA ARG A 126 -8.71 1.56 11.29
C ARG A 126 -10.10 0.98 11.03
N PHE A 127 -10.25 -0.34 11.21
CA PHE A 127 -11.46 -1.07 10.84
C PHE A 127 -12.54 -1.08 11.93
N TYR A 128 -12.24 -0.74 13.20
CA TYR A 128 -13.22 -0.84 14.30
C TYR A 128 -14.43 0.07 14.09
N ALA A 129 -14.23 1.31 13.65
CA ALA A 129 -15.35 2.23 13.42
C ALA A 129 -16.28 1.74 12.30
N ALA A 130 -15.70 1.18 11.23
CA ALA A 130 -16.45 0.62 10.12
C ALA A 130 -17.26 -0.63 10.54
N MET A 131 -16.70 -1.46 11.43
CA MET A 131 -17.40 -2.64 11.95
C MET A 131 -18.63 -2.30 12.77
N GLN A 132 -18.61 -1.21 13.54
CA GLN A 132 -19.77 -0.77 14.33
C GLN A 132 -21.00 -0.44 13.48
N SER A 133 -20.79 -0.04 12.21
CA SER A 133 -21.89 0.21 11.27
C SER A 133 -22.27 -1.01 10.43
N ALA A 134 -21.38 -2.00 10.30
CA ALA A 134 -21.58 -3.18 9.47
C ALA A 134 -22.28 -4.34 10.18
N THR A 135 -22.16 -4.44 11.51
CA THR A 135 -22.71 -5.53 12.31
C THR A 135 -23.04 -5.08 13.73
N ALA A 136 -24.07 -5.68 14.32
CA ALA A 136 -24.39 -5.55 15.74
C ALA A 136 -23.59 -6.55 16.62
N VAL A 137 -22.90 -7.51 16.00
CA VAL A 137 -22.12 -8.54 16.72
C VAL A 137 -20.83 -7.91 17.26
N PRO A 138 -20.55 -8.05 18.57
CA PRO A 138 -19.35 -7.47 19.17
C PRO A 138 -18.08 -8.06 18.59
N VAL A 139 -17.14 -7.18 18.19
CA VAL A 139 -15.82 -7.56 17.70
C VAL A 139 -14.89 -7.83 18.88
N ALA A 140 -14.29 -9.01 18.92
CA ALA A 140 -13.30 -9.40 19.93
C ALA A 140 -11.91 -8.85 19.58
N SER A 141 -11.45 -9.06 18.33
CA SER A 141 -10.19 -8.55 17.85
C SER A 141 -10.18 -8.33 16.33
N ILE A 142 -9.31 -7.43 15.87
CA ILE A 142 -8.99 -7.27 14.46
C ILE A 142 -7.47 -7.35 14.31
N GLN A 143 -7.02 -8.08 13.32
CA GLN A 143 -5.62 -8.25 12.98
C GLN A 143 -5.41 -8.08 11.48
N VAL A 144 -4.24 -7.58 11.09
CA VAL A 144 -3.86 -7.33 9.70
C VAL A 144 -2.56 -8.05 9.37
N ALA A 145 -2.42 -8.46 8.11
CA ALA A 145 -1.21 -9.08 7.59
C ALA A 145 -1.02 -8.71 6.11
N LEU A 146 0.21 -8.79 5.59
CA LEU A 146 0.52 -8.59 4.18
C LEU A 146 1.03 -9.90 3.59
N GLY A 147 0.40 -10.38 2.52
CA GLY A 147 0.75 -11.64 1.85
C GLY A 147 0.67 -12.86 2.78
N SER A 148 1.80 -13.53 2.98
CA SER A 148 1.96 -14.67 3.90
C SER A 148 2.50 -14.27 5.28
N GLY A 149 2.60 -12.97 5.58
CA GLY A 149 3.09 -12.48 6.86
C GLY A 149 2.19 -12.84 8.04
N ALA A 150 2.74 -12.73 9.25
CA ALA A 150 1.98 -12.97 10.47
C ALA A 150 0.93 -11.87 10.70
N PHE A 151 -0.22 -12.26 11.25
CA PHE A 151 -1.25 -11.32 11.68
C PHE A 151 -0.80 -10.54 12.91
N GLY A 152 -1.05 -9.23 12.92
CA GLY A 152 -0.72 -8.32 14.01
C GLY A 152 -1.67 -7.14 14.12
N SER A 153 -1.43 -6.27 15.09
CA SER A 153 -2.18 -5.03 15.28
C SER A 153 -1.87 -3.97 14.21
N SER A 154 -0.80 -4.14 13.48
CA SER A 154 -0.41 -3.28 12.36
C SER A 154 0.45 -4.04 11.35
N VAL A 155 0.49 -3.55 10.13
CA VAL A 155 1.39 -4.05 9.08
C VAL A 155 1.94 -2.88 8.28
N GLN A 156 3.24 -2.90 7.99
CA GLN A 156 3.87 -1.94 7.11
C GLN A 156 3.71 -2.38 5.65
N ILE A 157 3.24 -1.46 4.82
CA ILE A 157 3.18 -1.63 3.36
C ILE A 157 4.49 -1.09 2.78
N PRO A 158 5.34 -1.94 2.19
CA PRO A 158 6.58 -1.49 1.55
C PRO A 158 6.31 -0.57 0.35
N ALA A 159 7.30 0.24 -0.02
CA ALA A 159 7.15 1.15 -1.16
C ALA A 159 7.10 0.41 -2.51
N ASN A 160 7.61 -0.82 -2.58
CA ASN A 160 7.59 -1.70 -3.75
C ASN A 160 6.38 -2.64 -3.78
N VAL A 161 5.38 -2.42 -2.92
CA VAL A 161 4.16 -3.24 -2.83
C VAL A 161 2.92 -2.38 -3.01
N GLU A 162 2.06 -2.76 -3.96
CA GLU A 162 0.69 -2.26 -4.06
C GLU A 162 -0.25 -3.19 -3.28
N PRO A 163 -0.86 -2.70 -2.18
CA PRO A 163 -1.80 -3.52 -1.42
C PRO A 163 -3.09 -3.73 -2.21
N THR A 164 -3.47 -4.99 -2.35
CA THR A 164 -4.74 -5.43 -2.94
C THR A 164 -5.57 -6.13 -1.89
N ILE A 165 -6.89 -6.21 -2.08
CA ILE A 165 -7.80 -6.95 -1.21
C ILE A 165 -8.96 -7.51 -2.01
N GLN A 166 -9.37 -8.72 -1.66
CA GLN A 166 -10.55 -9.41 -2.19
C GLN A 166 -11.25 -10.18 -1.06
N GLU A 167 -12.41 -10.74 -1.32
CA GLU A 167 -13.23 -11.41 -0.28
C GLU A 167 -12.48 -12.51 0.48
N SER A 168 -11.66 -13.31 -0.23
CA SER A 168 -10.86 -14.37 0.39
C SER A 168 -9.74 -13.87 1.32
N ASP A 169 -9.42 -12.57 1.28
CA ASP A 169 -8.41 -11.96 2.14
C ASP A 169 -9.00 -11.50 3.48
N VAL A 170 -10.33 -11.54 3.63
CA VAL A 170 -11.04 -11.19 4.86
C VAL A 170 -11.51 -12.46 5.57
N SER A 171 -10.90 -12.78 6.71
CA SER A 171 -11.22 -13.95 7.52
C SER A 171 -12.09 -13.56 8.72
N LEU A 172 -13.27 -14.18 8.83
CA LEU A 172 -14.17 -14.02 9.98
C LEU A 172 -14.05 -15.25 10.88
N VAL A 173 -13.66 -15.04 12.11
CA VAL A 173 -13.47 -16.08 13.13
C VAL A 173 -14.53 -15.89 14.22
N PHE A 174 -15.18 -16.98 14.63
CA PHE A 174 -16.21 -16.95 15.65
C PHE A 174 -15.72 -17.72 16.87
N GLN A 175 -15.84 -17.11 18.05
CA GLN A 175 -15.47 -17.79 19.28
C GLN A 175 -16.52 -18.88 19.56
N THR A 176 -16.09 -20.13 19.64
CA THR A 176 -16.92 -21.19 20.19
C THR A 176 -17.21 -20.84 21.65
N GLY A 177 -18.50 -20.67 21.99
CA GLY A 177 -18.90 -20.39 23.36
C GLY A 177 -18.28 -21.43 24.30
N GLY A 178 -17.58 -20.93 25.31
CA GLY A 178 -17.10 -21.75 26.42
C GLY A 178 -18.28 -22.14 27.34
#